data_9b4449e058ae680abebe87fa68e0d1fa
#
_entry.id   9b4449e058ae680abebe87fa68e0d1fa
#
_cell.length_a   1.000
_cell.length_b   1.000
_cell.length_c   1.000
_cell.angle_alpha   90.00
_cell.angle_beta   90.00
_cell.angle_gamma   90.00
#
_symmetry.space_group_name_H-M   'P 1'
#
loop_
_entity.id
_entity.type
_entity.pdbx_description
1 polymer ?
#
loop_
_entity_poly.entity_id
_entity_poly.type
_entity_poly.pdbx_seq_one_letter_code
_entity_poly.pdbx_strand_id
1 'polypeptide(L)'
;MNNEELTQTSSTGNVSSLPGIGSFLGETLAIYQKKIKVFLILILMLVFLPLIVVGLPVIASIIGLSFFFPDHYSDFSLILILLMVVAFVVMVFISLWISVSLLIAIKEREREVAIKELFSMARHRIASYFWISLLEMLIIFGGFLLFIIPGIIMSIWFSLSLIVFVSEDLKGTKALARSKQLVKGHWWSVFWKFIVFNVIIMAISITVGLIPFIGGFVSMLLVPFSIIFSFLIYENLKKINPVEYSPNIGRT
;
A
#
# COMPACT_ATOMS: atom_id res chain seq x y z
N MET A 1 -0.74 29.15 -50.73
CA MET A 1 -0.52 29.27 -49.28
C MET A 1 -1.61 28.45 -48.64
N ASN A 2 -1.24 27.28 -48.15
CA ASN A 2 -2.15 26.17 -47.83
C ASN A 2 -2.73 26.28 -46.42
N ASN A 3 -4.07 26.12 -46.33
CA ASN A 3 -4.87 26.15 -45.10
C ASN A 3 -4.79 24.86 -44.30
N GLU A 4 -3.66 24.17 -44.24
CA GLU A 4 -3.50 22.89 -43.52
C GLU A 4 -2.80 23.00 -42.15
N GLU A 5 -2.43 24.19 -41.68
CA GLU A 5 -1.68 24.38 -40.45
C GLU A 5 -2.53 24.78 -39.22
N LEU A 6 -3.87 24.78 -39.29
CA LEU A 6 -4.73 25.26 -38.21
C LEU A 6 -5.56 24.17 -37.50
N THR A 7 -5.24 22.89 -37.68
CA THR A 7 -5.98 21.80 -36.99
C THR A 7 -5.16 21.02 -35.97
N GLN A 8 -4.07 21.58 -35.45
CA GLN A 8 -3.50 21.12 -34.18
C GLN A 8 -4.07 21.95 -33.02
N THR A 9 -5.38 22.00 -32.91
CA THR A 9 -6.03 22.48 -31.69
C THR A 9 -5.85 21.44 -30.59
N SER A 10 -4.85 21.68 -29.75
CA SER A 10 -4.89 21.52 -28.30
C SER A 10 -6.18 20.85 -27.78
N SER A 11 -6.15 19.54 -27.66
CA SER A 11 -7.04 18.86 -26.71
C SER A 11 -6.54 19.09 -25.26
N THR A 12 -6.48 20.33 -24.82
CA THR A 12 -6.52 20.67 -23.40
C THR A 12 -7.94 20.37 -22.93
N GLY A 13 -8.29 19.07 -22.89
CA GLY A 13 -9.51 18.60 -22.24
C GLY A 13 -9.50 19.13 -20.82
N ASN A 14 -10.53 19.87 -20.49
CA ASN A 14 -10.82 20.41 -19.19
C ASN A 14 -10.83 19.25 -18.18
N VAL A 15 -9.71 19.03 -17.47
CA VAL A 15 -9.50 17.91 -16.53
C VAL A 15 -10.23 18.25 -15.21
N SER A 16 -11.56 18.45 -15.31
CA SER A 16 -12.41 18.75 -14.15
C SER A 16 -12.96 17.52 -13.45
N SER A 17 -12.83 16.36 -14.05
CA SER A 17 -13.35 15.09 -13.49
C SER A 17 -12.35 13.96 -13.63
N LEU A 18 -12.36 13.05 -12.64
CA LEU A 18 -11.56 11.83 -12.67
C LEU A 18 -12.01 10.92 -13.83
N PRO A 19 -11.07 10.28 -14.55
CA PRO A 19 -11.38 9.32 -15.61
C PRO A 19 -12.32 8.20 -15.16
N GLY A 20 -12.96 7.50 -16.08
CA GLY A 20 -13.83 6.37 -15.80
C GLY A 20 -13.06 5.20 -15.17
N ILE A 21 -13.75 4.35 -14.41
CA ILE A 21 -13.11 3.22 -13.71
C ILE A 21 -12.45 2.23 -14.67
N GLY A 22 -13.03 2.03 -15.86
CA GLY A 22 -12.48 1.13 -16.89
C GLY A 22 -11.09 1.58 -17.37
N SER A 23 -10.87 2.88 -17.56
CA SER A 23 -9.54 3.41 -17.93
C SER A 23 -8.51 3.21 -16.82
N PHE A 24 -8.90 3.40 -15.55
CA PHE A 24 -8.03 3.11 -14.41
C PHE A 24 -7.65 1.63 -14.33
N LEU A 25 -8.60 0.72 -14.53
CA LEU A 25 -8.32 -0.72 -14.51
C LEU A 25 -7.39 -1.12 -15.66
N GLY A 26 -7.62 -0.61 -16.87
CA GLY A 26 -6.76 -0.88 -18.02
C GLY A 26 -5.34 -0.37 -17.82
N GLU A 27 -5.18 0.86 -17.33
CA GLU A 27 -3.87 1.45 -17.02
C GLU A 27 -3.16 0.70 -15.87
N THR A 28 -3.91 0.33 -14.82
CA THR A 28 -3.38 -0.48 -13.72
C THR A 28 -2.84 -1.81 -14.23
N LEU A 29 -3.59 -2.49 -15.11
CA LEU A 29 -3.19 -3.76 -15.69
C LEU A 29 -1.94 -3.62 -16.56
N ALA A 30 -1.86 -2.58 -17.38
CA ALA A 30 -0.70 -2.31 -18.24
C ALA A 30 0.58 -2.09 -17.40
N ILE A 31 0.50 -1.27 -16.34
CA ILE A 31 1.63 -1.04 -15.43
C ILE A 31 2.01 -2.33 -14.70
N TYR A 32 1.02 -3.09 -14.23
CA TYR A 32 1.23 -4.34 -13.53
C TYR A 32 1.98 -5.35 -14.42
N GLN A 33 1.55 -5.53 -15.66
CA GLN A 33 2.18 -6.45 -16.61
C GLN A 33 3.63 -6.04 -16.93
N LYS A 34 3.89 -4.74 -17.10
CA LYS A 34 5.22 -4.22 -17.38
C LYS A 34 6.24 -4.54 -16.27
N LYS A 35 5.82 -4.54 -15.01
CA LYS A 35 6.70 -4.73 -13.85
C LYS A 35 6.40 -6.02 -13.05
N ILE A 36 5.69 -6.96 -13.65
CA ILE A 36 5.23 -8.18 -12.97
C ILE A 36 6.37 -8.97 -12.29
N LYS A 37 7.55 -9.03 -12.91
CA LYS A 37 8.72 -9.72 -12.33
C LYS A 37 9.15 -9.10 -11.01
N VAL A 38 9.23 -7.78 -10.94
CA VAL A 38 9.62 -7.04 -9.72
C VAL A 38 8.57 -7.24 -8.63
N PHE A 39 7.29 -7.11 -8.97
CA PHE A 39 6.20 -7.31 -8.02
C PHE A 39 6.15 -8.75 -7.50
N LEU A 40 6.32 -9.73 -8.39
CA LEU A 40 6.36 -11.13 -8.01
C LEU A 40 7.50 -11.40 -7.00
N ILE A 41 8.70 -10.90 -7.27
CA ILE A 41 9.83 -11.08 -6.36
C ILE A 41 9.57 -10.41 -5.01
N LEU A 42 9.07 -9.18 -4.99
CA LEU A 42 8.75 -8.47 -3.74
C LEU A 42 7.66 -9.18 -2.93
N ILE A 43 6.64 -9.74 -3.59
CA ILE A 43 5.59 -10.52 -2.93
C ILE A 43 6.15 -11.83 -2.38
N LEU A 44 6.94 -12.55 -3.17
CA LEU A 44 7.60 -13.76 -2.70
C LEU A 44 8.49 -13.45 -1.48
N MET A 45 9.23 -12.35 -1.50
CA MET A 45 10.01 -11.91 -0.35
C MET A 45 9.11 -11.55 0.84
N LEU A 46 7.96 -10.91 0.61
CA LEU A 46 7.02 -10.54 1.68
C LEU A 46 6.49 -11.79 2.43
N VAL A 47 6.32 -12.89 1.73
CA VAL A 47 5.79 -14.15 2.30
C VAL A 47 6.91 -15.02 2.86
N PHE A 48 7.91 -15.32 2.03
CA PHE A 48 8.90 -16.33 2.37
C PHE A 48 10.02 -15.80 3.26
N LEU A 49 10.42 -14.53 3.14
CA LEU A 49 11.52 -14.00 3.94
C LEU A 49 11.20 -13.98 5.44
N PRO A 50 10.03 -13.51 5.91
CA PRO A 50 9.66 -13.62 7.31
C PRO A 50 9.52 -15.09 7.78
N LEU A 51 8.97 -15.96 6.93
CA LEU A 51 8.83 -17.38 7.24
C LEU A 51 10.18 -18.06 7.44
N ILE A 52 11.15 -17.81 6.58
CA ILE A 52 12.50 -18.40 6.64
C ILE A 52 13.28 -17.79 7.80
N VAL A 53 13.32 -16.46 7.92
CA VAL A 53 14.18 -15.77 8.89
C VAL A 53 13.67 -15.90 10.32
N VAL A 54 12.35 -15.94 10.49
CA VAL A 54 11.70 -15.93 11.80
C VAL A 54 10.96 -17.24 12.09
N GLY A 55 10.13 -17.69 11.15
CA GLY A 55 9.25 -18.84 11.35
C GLY A 55 10.02 -20.14 11.59
N LEU A 56 10.99 -20.46 10.73
CA LEU A 56 11.75 -21.69 10.85
C LEU A 56 12.59 -21.76 12.16
N PRO A 57 13.35 -20.72 12.57
CA PRO A 57 14.08 -20.75 13.84
C PRO A 57 13.14 -20.88 15.05
N VAL A 58 11.99 -20.23 15.06
CA VAL A 58 11.00 -20.34 16.15
C VAL A 58 10.46 -21.77 16.23
N ILE A 59 10.04 -22.35 15.11
CA ILE A 59 9.54 -23.74 15.06
C ILE A 59 10.63 -24.71 15.52
N ALA A 60 11.85 -24.56 15.02
CA ALA A 60 12.98 -25.40 15.42
C ALA A 60 13.28 -25.31 16.92
N SER A 61 13.18 -24.10 17.52
CA SER A 61 13.36 -23.90 18.96
C SER A 61 12.26 -24.59 19.78
N ILE A 62 11.02 -24.51 19.37
CA ILE A 62 9.90 -25.16 20.04
C ILE A 62 10.07 -26.69 19.99
N ILE A 63 10.36 -27.25 18.80
CA ILE A 63 10.57 -28.70 18.62
C ILE A 63 11.80 -29.16 19.43
N GLY A 64 12.90 -28.41 19.39
CA GLY A 64 14.12 -28.75 20.13
C GLY A 64 13.88 -28.80 21.64
N LEU A 65 13.23 -27.76 22.19
CA LEU A 65 12.92 -27.72 23.63
C LEU A 65 11.97 -28.84 24.04
N SER A 66 10.93 -29.14 23.28
CA SER A 66 9.99 -30.22 23.60
C SER A 66 10.63 -31.62 23.48
N PHE A 67 11.61 -31.79 22.59
CA PHE A 67 12.30 -33.05 22.41
C PHE A 67 13.38 -33.31 23.48
N PHE A 68 14.22 -32.30 23.76
CA PHE A 68 15.36 -32.46 24.67
C PHE A 68 14.97 -32.27 26.17
N PHE A 69 13.89 -31.54 26.48
CA PHE A 69 13.48 -31.20 27.84
C PHE A 69 11.97 -31.39 28.03
N PRO A 70 11.43 -32.62 27.84
CA PRO A 70 9.98 -32.84 27.87
C PRO A 70 9.38 -32.55 29.26
N ASP A 71 10.09 -32.84 30.35
CA ASP A 71 9.60 -32.64 31.72
C ASP A 71 9.78 -31.20 32.24
N HIS A 72 10.60 -30.39 31.57
CA HIS A 72 10.91 -29.01 31.95
C HIS A 72 10.39 -27.97 30.96
N TYR A 73 9.48 -28.37 30.09
CA TYR A 73 8.98 -27.44 29.04
C TYR A 73 8.35 -26.18 29.65
N SER A 74 7.68 -26.30 30.81
CA SER A 74 7.10 -25.16 31.52
C SER A 74 8.14 -24.15 32.02
N ASP A 75 9.34 -24.59 32.37
CA ASP A 75 10.40 -23.74 32.91
C ASP A 75 10.98 -22.78 31.82
N PHE A 76 10.86 -23.20 30.55
CA PHE A 76 11.28 -22.39 29.41
C PHE A 76 10.19 -21.51 28.84
N SER A 77 8.99 -21.49 29.39
CA SER A 77 7.82 -20.79 28.86
C SER A 77 8.07 -19.27 28.69
N LEU A 78 8.74 -18.62 29.65
CA LEU A 78 9.08 -17.19 29.55
C LEU A 78 10.09 -16.91 28.44
N ILE A 79 11.07 -17.78 28.24
CA ILE A 79 12.06 -17.67 27.17
C ILE A 79 11.39 -17.82 25.81
N LEU A 80 10.48 -18.77 25.67
CA LEU A 80 9.70 -18.97 24.43
C LEU A 80 8.80 -17.77 24.14
N ILE A 81 8.13 -17.19 25.14
CA ILE A 81 7.33 -15.99 24.97
C ILE A 81 8.20 -14.83 24.50
N LEU A 82 9.35 -14.61 25.14
CA LEU A 82 10.28 -13.56 24.74
C LEU A 82 10.78 -13.77 23.31
N LEU A 83 11.14 -15.00 22.95
CA LEU A 83 11.55 -15.37 21.59
C LEU A 83 10.44 -15.06 20.57
N MET A 84 9.19 -15.42 20.87
CA MET A 84 8.04 -15.13 20.01
C MET A 84 7.82 -13.63 19.85
N VAL A 85 7.97 -12.83 20.92
CA VAL A 85 7.84 -11.36 20.85
C VAL A 85 8.92 -10.76 19.97
N VAL A 86 10.17 -11.16 20.17
CA VAL A 86 11.28 -10.70 19.33
C VAL A 86 11.06 -11.11 17.87
N ALA A 87 10.68 -12.35 17.64
CA ALA A 87 10.36 -12.87 16.31
C ALA A 87 9.25 -12.09 15.62
N PHE A 88 8.18 -11.75 16.34
CA PHE A 88 7.08 -10.93 15.85
C PHE A 88 7.55 -9.52 15.47
N VAL A 89 8.36 -8.86 16.32
CA VAL A 89 8.92 -7.53 16.02
C VAL A 89 9.78 -7.55 14.75
N VAL A 90 10.64 -8.56 14.60
CA VAL A 90 11.47 -8.74 13.41
C VAL A 90 10.61 -8.98 12.17
N MET A 91 9.58 -9.81 12.28
CA MET A 91 8.62 -10.07 11.20
C MET A 91 7.91 -8.79 10.74
N VAL A 92 7.42 -7.98 11.67
CA VAL A 92 6.79 -6.69 11.38
C VAL A 92 7.79 -5.77 10.67
N PHE A 93 9.02 -5.67 11.15
CA PHE A 93 10.05 -4.84 10.55
C PHE A 93 10.35 -5.24 9.10
N ILE A 94 10.54 -6.52 8.83
CA ILE A 94 10.76 -7.06 7.47
C ILE A 94 9.56 -6.73 6.58
N SER A 95 8.34 -6.93 7.06
CA SER A 95 7.11 -6.66 6.30
C SER A 95 6.97 -5.18 5.96
N LEU A 96 7.27 -4.28 6.90
CA LEU A 96 7.28 -2.83 6.66
C LEU A 96 8.33 -2.45 5.60
N TRP A 97 9.53 -3.02 5.69
CA TRP A 97 10.59 -2.73 4.74
C TRP A 97 10.22 -3.11 3.31
N ILE A 98 9.66 -4.31 3.13
CA ILE A 98 9.19 -4.78 1.82
C ILE A 98 8.02 -3.92 1.33
N SER A 99 7.07 -3.54 2.19
CA SER A 99 5.93 -2.70 1.84
C SER A 99 6.38 -1.31 1.33
N VAL A 100 7.36 -0.69 1.99
CA VAL A 100 7.94 0.58 1.51
C VAL A 100 8.64 0.38 0.18
N SER A 101 9.39 -0.72 0.01
CA SER A 101 10.08 -1.04 -1.25
C SER A 101 9.08 -1.22 -2.40
N LEU A 102 7.93 -1.83 -2.14
CA LEU A 102 6.86 -2.00 -3.12
C LEU A 102 6.26 -0.65 -3.56
N LEU A 103 6.00 0.26 -2.62
CA LEU A 103 5.53 1.62 -2.93
C LEU A 103 6.55 2.40 -3.78
N ILE A 104 7.84 2.28 -3.45
CA ILE A 104 8.91 2.92 -4.22
C ILE A 104 9.00 2.31 -5.63
N ALA A 105 8.88 0.99 -5.76
CA ALA A 105 8.88 0.31 -7.06
C ALA A 105 7.75 0.81 -7.99
N ILE A 106 6.57 1.12 -7.43
CA ILE A 106 5.45 1.67 -8.18
C ILE A 106 5.70 3.15 -8.53
N LYS A 107 6.28 3.93 -7.62
CA LYS A 107 6.67 5.32 -7.89
C LYS A 107 7.70 5.40 -9.03
N GLU A 108 8.72 4.56 -8.97
CA GLU A 108 9.82 4.51 -9.96
C GLU A 108 9.50 3.59 -11.16
N ARG A 109 8.20 3.37 -11.47
CA ARG A 109 7.77 2.42 -12.49
C ARG A 109 8.29 2.70 -13.90
N GLU A 110 8.60 3.96 -14.20
CA GLU A 110 9.16 4.36 -15.50
C GLU A 110 10.66 4.05 -15.61
N ARG A 111 11.34 3.88 -14.47
CA ARG A 111 12.76 3.59 -14.40
C ARG A 111 12.97 2.10 -14.07
N GLU A 112 14.02 1.51 -14.62
CA GLU A 112 14.46 0.18 -14.20
C GLU A 112 15.35 0.32 -12.96
N VAL A 113 14.77 -0.01 -11.81
CA VAL A 113 15.46 0.04 -10.51
C VAL A 113 15.73 -1.38 -10.04
N ALA A 114 16.98 -1.67 -9.69
CA ALA A 114 17.34 -2.96 -9.13
C ALA A 114 16.71 -3.17 -7.74
N ILE A 115 16.34 -4.40 -7.40
CA ILE A 115 15.72 -4.74 -6.11
C ILE A 115 16.59 -4.26 -4.93
N LYS A 116 17.91 -4.43 -5.01
CA LYS A 116 18.85 -3.95 -3.98
C LYS A 116 18.74 -2.43 -3.77
N GLU A 117 18.58 -1.66 -4.84
CA GLU A 117 18.41 -0.21 -4.78
C GLU A 117 17.08 0.17 -4.13
N LEU A 118 15.96 -0.54 -4.46
CA LEU A 118 14.67 -0.34 -3.81
C LEU A 118 14.75 -0.52 -2.29
N PHE A 119 15.41 -1.57 -1.81
CA PHE A 119 15.61 -1.81 -0.39
C PHE A 119 16.50 -0.75 0.26
N SER A 120 17.52 -0.28 -0.42
CA SER A 120 18.38 0.81 0.06
C SER A 120 17.58 2.13 0.22
N MET A 121 16.76 2.47 -0.77
CA MET A 121 15.89 3.66 -0.73
C MET A 121 14.82 3.54 0.38
N ALA A 122 14.30 2.34 0.60
CA ALA A 122 13.28 2.06 1.60
C ALA A 122 13.80 2.17 3.04
N ARG A 123 15.07 1.80 3.29
CA ARG A 123 15.65 1.70 4.65
C ARG A 123 15.44 2.93 5.51
N HIS A 124 15.67 4.12 4.96
CA HIS A 124 15.54 5.38 5.68
C HIS A 124 14.09 5.87 5.84
N ARG A 125 13.14 5.17 5.22
CA ARG A 125 11.71 5.57 5.18
C ARG A 125 10.83 4.69 6.05
N ILE A 126 11.35 3.56 6.59
CA ILE A 126 10.57 2.57 7.36
C ILE A 126 9.91 3.21 8.59
N ALA A 127 10.66 3.98 9.39
CA ALA A 127 10.14 4.59 10.60
C ALA A 127 9.02 5.61 10.30
N SER A 128 9.19 6.41 9.24
CA SER A 128 8.16 7.38 8.82
C SER A 128 6.92 6.67 8.26
N TYR A 129 7.09 5.58 7.51
CA TYR A 129 6.01 4.75 7.01
C TYR A 129 5.20 4.14 8.17
N PHE A 130 5.89 3.52 9.12
CA PHE A 130 5.26 2.97 10.33
C PHE A 130 4.46 4.03 11.09
N TRP A 131 5.05 5.21 11.29
CA TRP A 131 4.39 6.30 12.00
C TRP A 131 3.12 6.79 11.28
N ILE A 132 3.17 6.94 9.95
CA ILE A 132 1.99 7.36 9.15
C ILE A 132 0.91 6.27 9.22
N SER A 133 1.28 4.99 9.04
CA SER A 133 0.34 3.87 9.12
C SER A 133 -0.31 3.77 10.49
N LEU A 134 0.45 4.00 11.56
CA LEU A 134 -0.07 4.03 12.93
C LEU A 134 -1.05 5.18 13.13
N LEU A 135 -0.70 6.39 12.71
CA LEU A 135 -1.59 7.55 12.78
C LEU A 135 -2.88 7.32 11.97
N GLU A 136 -2.75 6.80 10.76
CA GLU A 136 -3.89 6.48 9.89
C GLU A 136 -4.81 5.47 10.55
N MET A 137 -4.25 4.38 11.08
CA MET A 137 -5.00 3.36 11.82
C MET A 137 -5.74 3.96 13.02
N LEU A 138 -5.07 4.76 13.86
CA LEU A 138 -5.68 5.36 15.05
C LEU A 138 -6.81 6.33 14.70
N ILE A 139 -6.64 7.14 13.66
CA ILE A 139 -7.65 8.10 13.23
C ILE A 139 -8.88 7.38 12.65
N ILE A 140 -8.66 6.38 11.79
CA ILE A 140 -9.74 5.60 11.19
C ILE A 140 -10.47 4.80 12.27
N PHE A 141 -9.74 4.13 13.15
CA PHE A 141 -10.31 3.38 14.27
C PHE A 141 -11.11 4.28 15.20
N GLY A 142 -10.58 5.46 15.55
CA GLY A 142 -11.31 6.48 16.32
C GLY A 142 -12.58 6.94 15.63
N GLY A 143 -12.54 7.10 14.30
CA GLY A 143 -13.72 7.42 13.50
C GLY A 143 -14.80 6.34 13.57
N PHE A 144 -14.41 5.06 13.45
CA PHE A 144 -15.33 3.93 13.59
C PHE A 144 -15.86 3.74 15.02
N LEU A 145 -15.05 4.07 16.02
CA LEU A 145 -15.47 4.03 17.42
C LEU A 145 -16.58 5.06 17.73
N LEU A 146 -16.52 6.24 17.08
CA LEU A 146 -17.56 7.24 17.20
C LEU A 146 -18.83 6.82 16.46
N PHE A 147 -18.72 6.56 15.16
CA PHE A 147 -19.80 6.04 14.31
C PHE A 147 -19.21 5.48 13.00
N ILE A 148 -19.95 4.58 12.33
CA ILE A 148 -19.55 3.96 11.06
C ILE A 148 -19.32 5.02 9.98
N ILE A 149 -20.18 6.02 9.87
CA ILE A 149 -20.11 7.07 8.84
C ILE A 149 -18.81 7.90 8.94
N PRO A 150 -18.42 8.48 10.10
CA PRO A 150 -17.14 9.16 10.25
C PRO A 150 -15.94 8.26 9.93
N GLY A 151 -15.98 6.98 10.31
CA GLY A 151 -14.93 6.02 9.99
C GLY A 151 -14.72 5.87 8.48
N ILE A 152 -15.82 5.71 7.72
CA ILE A 152 -15.77 5.65 6.25
C ILE A 152 -15.24 6.95 5.65
N ILE A 153 -15.69 8.10 6.13
CA ILE A 153 -15.22 9.40 5.62
C ILE A 153 -13.72 9.54 5.83
N MET A 154 -13.21 9.20 7.02
CA MET A 154 -11.79 9.29 7.34
C MET A 154 -10.96 8.29 6.54
N SER A 155 -11.45 7.06 6.34
CA SER A 155 -10.73 6.06 5.54
C SER A 155 -10.50 6.53 4.10
N ILE A 156 -11.48 7.19 3.48
CA ILE A 156 -11.33 7.74 2.12
C ILE A 156 -10.40 8.97 2.13
N TRP A 157 -10.50 9.86 3.13
CA TRP A 157 -9.61 11.03 3.20
C TRP A 157 -8.13 10.64 3.32
N PHE A 158 -7.83 9.57 4.04
CA PHE A 158 -6.45 9.15 4.31
C PHE A 158 -5.96 8.00 3.42
N SER A 159 -6.80 7.48 2.53
CA SER A 159 -6.48 6.37 1.63
C SER A 159 -5.22 6.57 0.76
N LEU A 160 -4.81 7.81 0.53
CA LEU A 160 -3.64 8.15 -0.29
C LEU A 160 -2.42 8.60 0.53
N SER A 161 -2.48 8.56 1.88
CA SER A 161 -1.44 9.09 2.77
C SER A 161 -0.06 8.49 2.52
N LEU A 162 0.01 7.17 2.37
CA LEU A 162 1.26 6.45 2.13
C LEU A 162 1.83 6.73 0.74
N ILE A 163 0.96 6.96 -0.24
CA ILE A 163 1.37 7.33 -1.60
C ILE A 163 1.93 8.75 -1.61
N VAL A 164 1.24 9.68 -0.95
CA VAL A 164 1.71 11.06 -0.75
C VAL A 164 3.09 11.07 -0.07
N PHE A 165 3.26 10.28 1.01
CA PHE A 165 4.53 10.16 1.70
C PHE A 165 5.66 9.74 0.76
N VAL A 166 5.46 8.68 -0.05
CA VAL A 166 6.50 8.20 -0.96
C VAL A 166 6.72 9.16 -2.12
N SER A 167 5.65 9.81 -2.63
CA SER A 167 5.70 10.65 -3.83
C SER A 167 6.17 12.07 -3.57
N GLU A 168 5.69 12.69 -2.46
CA GLU A 168 5.96 14.09 -2.13
C GLU A 168 6.94 14.24 -0.93
N ASP A 169 7.44 13.13 -0.38
CA ASP A 169 8.34 13.07 0.81
C ASP A 169 7.78 13.77 2.06
N LEU A 170 6.45 13.89 2.16
CA LEU A 170 5.77 14.48 3.30
C LEU A 170 5.63 13.46 4.42
N LYS A 171 6.09 13.79 5.65
CA LYS A 171 6.12 12.87 6.80
C LYS A 171 5.01 13.14 7.80
N GLY A 172 4.58 12.09 8.51
CA GLY A 172 3.64 12.17 9.61
C GLY A 172 2.30 12.80 9.22
N THR A 173 1.81 13.72 10.04
CA THR A 173 0.52 14.40 9.85
C THR A 173 0.44 15.23 8.57
N LYS A 174 1.59 15.66 8.00
CA LYS A 174 1.61 16.40 6.73
C LYS A 174 1.17 15.53 5.56
N ALA A 175 1.58 14.25 5.52
CA ALA A 175 1.13 13.29 4.52
C ALA A 175 -0.38 13.06 4.61
N LEU A 176 -0.92 12.88 5.82
CA LEU A 176 -2.35 12.76 6.08
C LEU A 176 -3.13 14.01 5.63
N ALA A 177 -2.66 15.19 6.01
CA ALA A 177 -3.28 16.46 5.64
C ALA A 177 -3.31 16.65 4.11
N ARG A 178 -2.22 16.30 3.42
CA ARG A 178 -2.12 16.36 1.97
C ARG A 178 -3.05 15.37 1.30
N SER A 179 -3.14 14.14 1.78
CA SER A 179 -4.11 13.14 1.29
C SER A 179 -5.53 13.67 1.39
N LYS A 180 -5.93 14.19 2.56
CA LYS A 180 -7.24 14.82 2.77
C LYS A 180 -7.47 15.99 1.80
N GLN A 181 -6.47 16.85 1.57
CA GLN A 181 -6.55 17.98 0.65
C GLN A 181 -6.82 17.52 -0.79
N LEU A 182 -6.12 16.48 -1.25
CA LEU A 182 -6.31 15.92 -2.59
C LEU A 182 -7.70 15.34 -2.79
N VAL A 183 -8.22 14.62 -1.80
CA VAL A 183 -9.54 13.96 -1.85
C VAL A 183 -10.68 14.98 -1.65
N LYS A 184 -10.43 16.10 -0.91
CA LYS A 184 -11.45 17.12 -0.66
C LYS A 184 -11.95 17.71 -1.98
N GLY A 185 -13.27 17.73 -2.16
CA GLY A 185 -13.93 18.16 -3.41
C GLY A 185 -14.22 17.03 -4.40
N HIS A 186 -13.50 15.90 -4.31
CA HIS A 186 -13.69 14.73 -5.17
C HIS A 186 -14.04 13.46 -4.38
N TRP A 187 -14.44 13.61 -3.12
CA TRP A 187 -14.64 12.51 -2.17
C TRP A 187 -15.56 11.41 -2.72
N TRP A 188 -16.72 11.78 -3.27
CA TRP A 188 -17.67 10.82 -3.86
C TRP A 188 -17.09 10.06 -5.05
N SER A 189 -16.33 10.74 -5.92
CA SER A 189 -15.67 10.10 -7.06
C SER A 189 -14.61 9.10 -6.61
N VAL A 190 -13.83 9.45 -5.59
CA VAL A 190 -12.81 8.55 -5.00
C VAL A 190 -13.47 7.39 -4.29
N PHE A 191 -14.50 7.64 -3.47
CA PHE A 191 -15.27 6.63 -2.75
C PHE A 191 -15.84 5.55 -3.69
N TRP A 192 -16.56 5.96 -4.75
CA TRP A 192 -17.13 5.01 -5.68
C TRP A 192 -16.07 4.21 -6.45
N LYS A 193 -14.96 4.84 -6.82
CA LYS A 193 -13.85 4.14 -7.46
C LYS A 193 -13.26 3.06 -6.55
N PHE A 194 -13.04 3.38 -5.28
CA PHE A 194 -12.57 2.38 -4.30
C PHE A 194 -13.60 1.29 -4.06
N ILE A 195 -14.89 1.59 -3.94
CA ILE A 195 -15.92 0.57 -3.75
C ILE A 195 -15.97 -0.38 -4.95
N VAL A 196 -16.12 0.14 -6.16
CA VAL A 196 -16.21 -0.71 -7.36
C VAL A 196 -14.94 -1.53 -7.53
N PHE A 197 -13.77 -0.92 -7.32
CA PHE A 197 -12.50 -1.63 -7.36
C PHE A 197 -12.45 -2.76 -6.32
N ASN A 198 -12.80 -2.49 -5.06
CA ASN A 198 -12.80 -3.50 -4.01
C ASN A 198 -13.81 -4.62 -4.26
N VAL A 199 -14.99 -4.32 -4.82
CA VAL A 199 -15.98 -5.34 -5.22
C VAL A 199 -15.39 -6.26 -6.30
N ILE A 200 -14.69 -5.70 -7.30
CA ILE A 200 -14.01 -6.49 -8.34
C ILE A 200 -12.92 -7.38 -7.72
N ILE A 201 -12.04 -6.80 -6.89
CA ILE A 201 -10.98 -7.55 -6.22
C ILE A 201 -11.55 -8.65 -5.31
N MET A 202 -12.63 -8.35 -4.58
CA MET A 202 -13.32 -9.32 -3.73
C MET A 202 -13.90 -10.48 -4.56
N ALA A 203 -14.56 -10.19 -5.68
CA ALA A 203 -15.10 -11.22 -6.57
C ALA A 203 -13.99 -12.13 -7.10
N ILE A 204 -12.87 -11.56 -7.56
CA ILE A 204 -11.69 -12.31 -8.01
C ILE A 204 -11.14 -13.16 -6.85
N SER A 205 -10.97 -12.58 -5.67
CA SER A 205 -10.40 -13.25 -4.49
C SER A 205 -11.27 -14.42 -4.03
N ILE A 206 -12.58 -14.29 -4.05
CA ILE A 206 -13.53 -15.37 -3.72
C ILE A 206 -13.39 -16.50 -4.74
N THR A 207 -13.43 -16.17 -6.05
CA THR A 207 -13.35 -17.16 -7.12
C THR A 207 -12.04 -17.96 -7.06
N VAL A 208 -10.91 -17.26 -6.85
CA VAL A 208 -9.59 -17.87 -6.77
C VAL A 208 -9.41 -18.61 -5.43
N GLY A 209 -10.00 -18.09 -4.36
CA GLY A 209 -9.97 -18.69 -3.02
C GLY A 209 -10.61 -20.07 -2.93
N LEU A 210 -11.49 -20.44 -3.90
CA LEU A 210 -12.04 -21.80 -3.99
C LEU A 210 -10.99 -22.85 -4.37
N ILE A 211 -9.81 -22.44 -4.86
CA ILE A 211 -8.73 -23.36 -5.22
C ILE A 211 -7.82 -23.55 -3.99
N PRO A 212 -7.81 -24.73 -3.36
CA PRO A 212 -6.98 -24.99 -2.18
C PRO A 212 -5.50 -24.72 -2.47
N PHE A 213 -4.76 -24.17 -1.49
CA PHE A 213 -3.33 -23.83 -1.53
C PHE A 213 -2.94 -22.70 -2.52
N ILE A 214 -3.58 -22.62 -3.69
CA ILE A 214 -3.25 -21.62 -4.73
C ILE A 214 -3.96 -20.29 -4.45
N GLY A 215 -5.18 -20.33 -3.90
CA GLY A 215 -6.03 -19.16 -3.72
C GLY A 215 -5.38 -18.05 -2.88
N GLY A 216 -4.75 -18.41 -1.76
CA GLY A 216 -4.04 -17.45 -0.92
C GLY A 216 -2.87 -16.78 -1.63
N PHE A 217 -2.12 -17.55 -2.43
CA PHE A 217 -0.97 -17.04 -3.17
C PHE A 217 -1.38 -16.06 -4.27
N VAL A 218 -2.43 -16.41 -5.03
CA VAL A 218 -2.95 -15.53 -6.09
C VAL A 218 -3.55 -14.25 -5.50
N SER A 219 -4.24 -14.35 -4.35
CA SER A 219 -4.77 -13.15 -3.68
C SER A 219 -3.67 -12.17 -3.28
N MET A 220 -2.48 -12.63 -2.93
CA MET A 220 -1.33 -11.77 -2.64
C MET A 220 -0.82 -11.02 -3.89
N LEU A 221 -0.96 -11.60 -5.08
CA LEU A 221 -0.62 -10.93 -6.33
C LEU A 221 -1.52 -9.73 -6.63
N LEU A 222 -2.70 -9.64 -6.00
CA LEU A 222 -3.60 -8.49 -6.13
C LEU A 222 -3.15 -7.28 -5.30
N VAL A 223 -2.21 -7.45 -4.34
CA VAL A 223 -1.71 -6.34 -3.49
C VAL A 223 -1.06 -5.23 -4.32
N PRO A 224 -0.04 -5.49 -5.19
CA PRO A 224 0.52 -4.42 -6.02
C PRO A 224 -0.51 -3.81 -6.97
N PHE A 225 -1.45 -4.61 -7.46
CA PHE A 225 -2.53 -4.13 -8.32
C PHE A 225 -3.38 -3.07 -7.59
N SER A 226 -3.72 -3.30 -6.33
CA SER A 226 -4.46 -2.34 -5.50
C SER A 226 -3.65 -1.06 -5.21
N ILE A 227 -2.34 -1.20 -5.01
CA ILE A 227 -1.47 -0.04 -4.78
C ILE A 227 -1.31 0.78 -6.06
N ILE A 228 -1.15 0.16 -7.23
CA ILE A 228 -1.07 0.86 -8.52
C ILE A 228 -2.36 1.64 -8.78
N PHE A 229 -3.53 1.01 -8.55
CA PHE A 229 -4.82 1.67 -8.69
C PHE A 229 -4.93 2.93 -7.82
N SER A 230 -4.55 2.81 -6.55
CA SER A 230 -4.53 3.95 -5.63
C SER A 230 -3.53 5.03 -6.06
N PHE A 231 -2.38 4.62 -6.62
CA PHE A 231 -1.37 5.53 -7.14
C PHE A 231 -1.89 6.33 -8.35
N LEU A 232 -2.61 5.69 -9.26
CA LEU A 232 -3.23 6.37 -10.40
C LEU A 232 -4.32 7.37 -9.96
N ILE A 233 -5.12 7.03 -8.93
CA ILE A 233 -6.06 7.99 -8.33
C ILE A 233 -5.31 9.21 -7.81
N TYR A 234 -4.21 9.01 -7.07
CA TYR A 234 -3.37 10.09 -6.57
C TYR A 234 -2.85 10.98 -7.70
N GLU A 235 -2.28 10.42 -8.77
CA GLU A 235 -1.74 11.18 -9.89
C GLU A 235 -2.81 12.02 -10.59
N ASN A 236 -3.99 11.44 -10.81
CA ASN A 236 -5.09 12.17 -11.45
C ASN A 236 -5.63 13.29 -10.55
N LEU A 237 -5.76 13.05 -9.24
CA LEU A 237 -6.16 14.10 -8.28
C LEU A 237 -5.12 15.22 -8.20
N LYS A 238 -3.84 14.88 -8.29
CA LYS A 238 -2.75 15.86 -8.31
C LYS A 238 -2.78 16.72 -9.58
N LYS A 239 -3.15 16.16 -10.74
CA LYS A 239 -3.34 16.91 -11.99
C LYS A 239 -4.54 17.86 -11.91
N ILE A 240 -5.64 17.44 -11.26
CA ILE A 240 -6.83 18.27 -11.08
C ILE A 240 -6.58 19.38 -10.05
N ASN A 241 -5.85 19.06 -8.97
CA ASN A 241 -5.52 19.97 -7.88
C ASN A 241 -3.99 20.21 -7.81
N PRO A 242 -3.41 20.99 -8.73
CA PRO A 242 -1.96 21.16 -8.81
C PRO A 242 -1.37 22.00 -7.67
N VAL A 243 -2.19 22.45 -6.72
CA VAL A 243 -1.75 23.26 -5.60
C VAL A 243 -0.74 22.48 -4.75
N GLU A 244 0.45 23.02 -4.61
CA GLU A 244 1.48 22.50 -3.72
C GLU A 244 1.00 22.53 -2.27
N TYR A 245 1.44 21.56 -1.45
CA TYR A 245 1.05 21.50 -0.05
C TYR A 245 1.39 22.81 0.68
N SER A 246 0.37 23.55 1.09
CA SER A 246 0.52 24.71 1.98
C SER A 246 0.08 24.32 3.39
N PRO A 247 0.95 24.44 4.41
CA PRO A 247 0.61 24.07 5.79
C PRO A 247 -0.46 24.99 6.42
N ASN A 248 -0.83 26.09 5.76
CA ASN A 248 -1.77 27.09 6.27
C ASN A 248 -3.22 26.92 5.77
N ILE A 249 -3.51 25.97 4.87
CA ILE A 249 -4.87 25.72 4.38
C ILE A 249 -5.62 24.83 5.39
N GLY A 250 -6.19 25.43 6.41
CA GLY A 250 -6.99 24.74 7.43
C GLY A 250 -7.18 25.52 8.73
N ARG A 251 -6.74 26.78 8.77
CA ARG A 251 -6.91 27.66 9.93
C ARG A 251 -7.92 28.80 9.72
N THR A 252 -8.90 28.55 8.82
CA THR A 252 -10.08 29.47 8.73
C THR A 252 -11.33 28.70 9.14
#